data_e94ffae4892223b4378a65c15e208bc2
#
_entry.id   e94ffae4892223b4378a65c15e208bc2
#
_cell.length_a   1.000
_cell.length_b   1.000
_cell.length_c   1.000
_cell.angle_alpha   90.00
_cell.angle_beta   90.00
_cell.angle_gamma   90.00
#
_symmetry.space_group_name_H-M   'P 1'
#
loop_
_entity.id
_entity.type
_entity.pdbx_description
1 polymer ?
#
loop_
_entity_poly.entity_id
_entity_poly.type
_entity_poly.pdbx_seq_one_letter_code
_entity_poly.pdbx_strand_id
1 'polypeptide(L)'
;MPRVHVNGVPLHYERSGSGEPLLLVTGFTISAAVFDPVLDLYGERFDCITYDNRGSGRSGAPLKPTSMAELAADAAGLLRELEVDSAHVCGLSMGGMIAQELAIRFPQRVRGLVLGGTSPGGPRATRPTLTELGALGGAAAGGWRDGERSWLGEWVFSEAFRREQPQRARELLRHFGRHRATPQGVWAHWWASVYHDTLSRLGSIQAPTLVMHGECDAMAPISNARLLAARIPDAELCIVPGAGHAYMLERPRESFALLCDWLDRRGPIQPGAPRSRAAARTEPLTRALGLPIGAARTGASLAGLTLDKLRGRDRHVATDG
;
A
#
# COMPACT_ATOMS: atom_id res chain seq x y z
N MET A 1 -13.86 -9.58 -19.83
CA MET A 1 -13.10 -8.75 -18.91
C MET A 1 -11.83 -8.32 -19.62
N PRO A 2 -11.47 -7.05 -19.61
CA PRO A 2 -10.36 -6.56 -20.41
C PRO A 2 -9.02 -7.12 -19.92
N ARG A 3 -8.19 -7.56 -20.87
CA ARG A 3 -6.81 -8.03 -20.63
C ARG A 3 -5.90 -7.48 -21.72
N VAL A 4 -4.68 -7.16 -21.34
CA VAL A 4 -3.60 -6.82 -22.27
C VAL A 4 -2.40 -7.71 -22.03
N HIS A 5 -1.63 -7.97 -23.06
CA HIS A 5 -0.39 -8.74 -22.93
C HIS A 5 0.78 -7.79 -22.72
N VAL A 6 1.40 -7.91 -21.55
CA VAL A 6 2.53 -7.08 -21.16
C VAL A 6 3.68 -7.97 -20.71
N ASN A 7 4.85 -7.79 -21.30
CA ASN A 7 6.06 -8.52 -20.94
C ASN A 7 5.87 -10.06 -20.82
N GLY A 8 5.09 -10.62 -21.77
CA GLY A 8 4.81 -12.05 -21.85
C GLY A 8 3.74 -12.58 -20.89
N VAL A 9 3.02 -11.70 -20.19
CA VAL A 9 1.96 -12.08 -19.25
C VAL A 9 0.66 -11.35 -19.60
N PRO A 10 -0.51 -12.05 -19.62
CA PRO A 10 -1.80 -11.36 -19.72
C PRO A 10 -2.12 -10.68 -18.38
N LEU A 11 -2.23 -9.36 -18.39
CA LEU A 11 -2.65 -8.57 -17.24
C LEU A 11 -4.12 -8.23 -17.35
N HIS A 12 -4.88 -8.53 -16.32
CA HIS A 12 -6.23 -8.05 -16.15
C HIS A 12 -6.21 -6.62 -15.61
N TYR A 13 -7.02 -5.74 -16.21
CA TYR A 13 -7.17 -4.36 -15.75
C TYR A 13 -8.64 -3.94 -15.79
N GLU A 14 -8.94 -2.87 -15.06
CA GLU A 14 -10.22 -2.16 -15.12
C GLU A 14 -9.95 -0.66 -15.21
N ARG A 15 -10.86 0.08 -15.83
CA ARG A 15 -10.78 1.52 -16.00
C ARG A 15 -12.13 2.15 -15.70
N SER A 16 -12.16 3.17 -14.85
CA SER A 16 -13.39 3.83 -14.42
C SER A 16 -13.16 5.29 -14.09
N GLY A 17 -14.22 6.09 -14.22
CA GLY A 17 -14.14 7.53 -14.01
C GLY A 17 -13.66 8.29 -15.24
N SER A 18 -13.32 9.55 -15.04
CA SER A 18 -12.85 10.45 -16.10
C SER A 18 -11.95 11.53 -15.49
N GLY A 19 -11.04 12.07 -16.29
CA GLY A 19 -10.10 13.12 -15.86
C GLY A 19 -8.64 12.71 -16.05
N GLU A 20 -7.76 13.15 -15.13
CA GLU A 20 -6.35 12.79 -15.22
C GLU A 20 -6.14 11.31 -14.90
N PRO A 21 -5.29 10.59 -15.67
CA PRO A 21 -5.02 9.18 -15.40
C PRO A 21 -4.43 8.97 -13.99
N LEU A 22 -5.02 8.04 -13.23
CA LEU A 22 -4.54 7.58 -11.93
C LEU A 22 -4.36 6.06 -11.94
N LEU A 23 -3.12 5.59 -11.91
CA LEU A 23 -2.79 4.18 -11.77
C LEU A 23 -2.78 3.77 -10.30
N LEU A 24 -3.66 2.86 -9.91
CA LEU A 24 -3.74 2.28 -8.56
C LEU A 24 -3.04 0.92 -8.53
N VAL A 25 -1.97 0.82 -7.75
CA VAL A 25 -1.12 -0.38 -7.68
C VAL A 25 -1.34 -1.11 -6.36
N THR A 26 -1.79 -2.37 -6.44
CA THR A 26 -2.15 -3.18 -5.27
C THR A 26 -0.95 -3.74 -4.51
N GLY A 27 -1.21 -4.16 -3.27
CA GLY A 27 -0.25 -4.82 -2.38
C GLY A 27 -0.01 -6.30 -2.68
N PHE A 28 0.63 -6.94 -1.73
CA PHE A 28 1.08 -8.34 -1.77
C PHE A 28 -0.07 -9.31 -1.99
N THR A 29 -0.05 -10.05 -3.10
CA THR A 29 -1.03 -11.11 -3.46
C THR A 29 -2.49 -10.69 -3.60
N ILE A 30 -2.77 -9.39 -3.52
CA ILE A 30 -4.12 -8.85 -3.53
C ILE A 30 -4.50 -8.45 -4.96
N SER A 31 -5.74 -8.73 -5.38
CA SER A 31 -6.28 -8.27 -6.66
C SER A 31 -6.70 -6.81 -6.61
N ALA A 32 -6.87 -6.22 -7.79
CA ALA A 32 -7.37 -4.85 -7.97
C ALA A 32 -8.75 -4.60 -7.35
N ALA A 33 -9.54 -5.66 -7.14
CA ALA A 33 -10.85 -5.59 -6.48
C ALA A 33 -10.81 -5.01 -5.05
N VAL A 34 -9.62 -4.89 -4.44
CA VAL A 34 -9.45 -4.19 -3.16
C VAL A 34 -9.81 -2.71 -3.26
N PHE A 35 -9.70 -2.11 -4.43
CA PHE A 35 -10.03 -0.71 -4.66
C PHE A 35 -11.50 -0.46 -5.00
N ASP A 36 -12.31 -1.51 -5.33
CA ASP A 36 -13.71 -1.36 -5.69
C ASP A 36 -14.49 -0.41 -4.75
N PRO A 37 -14.30 -0.50 -3.40
CA PRO A 37 -15.07 0.35 -2.47
C PRO A 37 -14.76 1.85 -2.57
N VAL A 38 -13.71 2.25 -3.26
CA VAL A 38 -13.28 3.66 -3.38
C VAL A 38 -13.29 4.17 -4.82
N LEU A 39 -13.48 3.31 -5.82
CA LEU A 39 -13.39 3.69 -7.23
C LEU A 39 -14.39 4.78 -7.64
N ASP A 40 -15.64 4.72 -7.15
CA ASP A 40 -16.63 5.76 -7.45
C ASP A 40 -16.17 7.13 -6.96
N LEU A 41 -15.64 7.19 -5.74
CA LEU A 41 -15.14 8.44 -5.17
C LEU A 41 -13.91 8.98 -5.93
N TYR A 42 -12.97 8.11 -6.27
CA TYR A 42 -11.77 8.53 -7.00
C TYR A 42 -12.09 8.87 -8.45
N GLY A 43 -13.08 8.18 -9.04
CA GLY A 43 -13.61 8.41 -10.39
C GLY A 43 -14.31 9.77 -10.58
N GLU A 44 -14.68 10.47 -9.49
CA GLU A 44 -15.19 11.84 -9.56
C GLU A 44 -14.16 12.82 -10.14
N ARG A 45 -12.87 12.50 -10.02
CA ARG A 45 -11.76 13.37 -10.46
C ARG A 45 -10.80 12.71 -11.44
N PHE A 46 -10.62 11.40 -11.34
CA PHE A 46 -9.59 10.67 -12.07
C PHE A 46 -10.17 9.64 -13.03
N ASP A 47 -9.46 9.41 -14.11
CA ASP A 47 -9.56 8.21 -14.89
C ASP A 47 -8.74 7.12 -14.18
N CYS A 48 -9.41 6.36 -13.31
CA CYS A 48 -8.80 5.34 -12.46
C CYS A 48 -8.47 4.09 -13.28
N ILE A 49 -7.21 3.72 -13.29
CA ILE A 49 -6.71 2.48 -13.89
C ILE A 49 -6.27 1.56 -12.76
N THR A 50 -6.92 0.41 -12.62
CA THR A 50 -6.55 -0.65 -11.69
C THR A 50 -6.13 -1.89 -12.45
N TYR A 51 -5.23 -2.69 -11.89
CA TYR A 51 -4.83 -3.95 -12.51
C TYR A 51 -4.39 -4.98 -11.48
N ASP A 52 -4.52 -6.23 -11.85
CA ASP A 52 -4.00 -7.33 -11.07
C ASP A 52 -2.51 -7.52 -11.44
N ASN A 53 -1.61 -7.42 -10.47
CA ASN A 53 -0.19 -7.72 -10.69
C ASN A 53 0.00 -9.14 -11.23
N ARG A 54 1.04 -9.41 -12.03
CA ARG A 54 1.35 -10.78 -12.42
C ARG A 54 1.37 -11.72 -11.21
N GLY A 55 0.69 -12.84 -11.29
CA GLY A 55 0.57 -13.81 -10.20
C GLY A 55 -0.56 -13.52 -9.20
N SER A 56 -1.25 -12.40 -9.32
CA SER A 56 -2.45 -12.09 -8.52
C SER A 56 -3.71 -12.11 -9.36
N GLY A 57 -4.82 -12.30 -8.68
CA GLY A 57 -6.13 -12.06 -9.25
C GLY A 57 -6.40 -12.84 -10.53
N ARG A 58 -6.78 -12.11 -11.55
CA ARG A 58 -7.14 -12.60 -12.89
C ARG A 58 -6.00 -12.50 -13.90
N SER A 59 -4.84 -11.97 -13.48
CA SER A 59 -3.63 -11.90 -14.30
C SER A 59 -2.90 -13.22 -14.38
N GLY A 60 -2.07 -13.39 -15.42
CA GLY A 60 -1.24 -14.57 -15.60
C GLY A 60 -0.20 -14.72 -14.48
N ALA A 61 0.16 -15.97 -14.18
CA ALA A 61 1.18 -16.27 -13.19
C ALA A 61 2.59 -16.24 -13.81
N PRO A 62 3.62 -15.77 -13.09
CA PRO A 62 5.00 -15.87 -13.53
C PRO A 62 5.48 -17.33 -13.50
N LEU A 63 6.30 -17.72 -14.48
CA LEU A 63 6.94 -19.04 -14.52
C LEU A 63 8.25 -19.10 -13.73
N LYS A 64 8.75 -17.94 -13.28
CA LYS A 64 10.03 -17.76 -12.57
C LYS A 64 9.86 -16.74 -11.43
N PRO A 65 10.82 -16.68 -10.48
CA PRO A 65 10.85 -15.59 -9.50
C PRO A 65 10.75 -14.24 -10.21
N THR A 66 10.04 -13.30 -9.62
CA THR A 66 9.90 -11.94 -10.14
C THR A 66 10.58 -10.94 -9.21
N SER A 67 10.88 -9.76 -9.72
CA SER A 67 11.43 -8.63 -8.99
C SER A 67 10.47 -7.46 -8.99
N MET A 68 10.65 -6.51 -8.06
CA MET A 68 9.87 -5.26 -8.09
C MET A 68 10.12 -4.48 -9.39
N ALA A 69 11.31 -4.59 -9.97
CA ALA A 69 11.64 -3.98 -11.26
C ALA A 69 10.82 -4.57 -12.42
N GLU A 70 10.57 -5.88 -12.44
CA GLU A 70 9.71 -6.53 -13.44
C GLU A 70 8.25 -6.15 -13.24
N LEU A 71 7.76 -6.08 -12.00
CA LEU A 71 6.41 -5.60 -11.69
C LEU A 71 6.23 -4.14 -12.11
N ALA A 72 7.23 -3.30 -11.92
CA ALA A 72 7.23 -1.92 -12.39
C ALA A 72 7.25 -1.82 -13.93
N ALA A 73 8.00 -2.70 -14.60
CA ALA A 73 7.99 -2.78 -16.06
C ALA A 73 6.62 -3.22 -16.60
N ASP A 74 5.89 -4.06 -15.86
CA ASP A 74 4.51 -4.41 -16.20
C ASP A 74 3.57 -3.22 -16.08
N ALA A 75 3.68 -2.43 -15.00
CA ALA A 75 2.90 -1.21 -14.83
C ALA A 75 3.17 -0.21 -15.96
N ALA A 76 4.44 -0.02 -16.33
CA ALA A 76 4.81 0.84 -17.46
C ALA A 76 4.29 0.30 -18.80
N GLY A 77 4.36 -1.01 -19.00
CA GLY A 77 3.83 -1.70 -20.17
C GLY A 77 2.31 -1.62 -20.27
N LEU A 78 1.61 -1.76 -19.14
CA LEU A 78 0.16 -1.57 -19.08
C LEU A 78 -0.24 -0.16 -19.56
N LEU A 79 0.40 0.88 -19.03
CA LEU A 79 0.13 2.26 -19.46
C LEU A 79 0.37 2.43 -20.95
N ARG A 80 1.41 1.82 -21.51
CA ARG A 80 1.70 1.87 -22.95
C ARG A 80 0.62 1.20 -23.78
N GLU A 81 0.18 -0.01 -23.41
CA GLU A 81 -0.88 -0.75 -24.12
C GLU A 81 -2.25 -0.05 -24.03
N LEU A 82 -2.46 0.77 -23.00
CA LEU A 82 -3.66 1.58 -22.83
C LEU A 82 -3.55 2.97 -23.49
N GLU A 83 -2.44 3.24 -24.20
CA GLU A 83 -2.14 4.53 -24.82
C GLU A 83 -2.15 5.69 -23.82
N VAL A 84 -1.73 5.41 -22.57
CA VAL A 84 -1.58 6.41 -21.51
C VAL A 84 -0.11 6.78 -21.38
N ASP A 85 0.25 7.97 -21.85
CA ASP A 85 1.66 8.43 -21.84
C ASP A 85 2.21 8.54 -20.43
N SER A 86 1.42 9.09 -19.50
CA SER A 86 1.79 9.23 -18.10
C SER A 86 0.56 9.29 -17.19
N ALA A 87 0.72 8.89 -15.94
CA ALA A 87 -0.34 8.88 -14.96
C ALA A 87 0.18 9.38 -13.58
N HIS A 88 -0.73 9.84 -12.73
CA HIS A 88 -0.47 9.79 -11.30
C HIS A 88 -0.41 8.33 -10.87
N VAL A 89 0.50 7.98 -9.99
CA VAL A 89 0.68 6.58 -9.55
C VAL A 89 0.49 6.52 -8.04
N CYS A 90 -0.50 5.75 -7.61
CA CYS A 90 -0.77 5.51 -6.19
C CYS A 90 -0.53 4.02 -5.88
N GLY A 91 0.54 3.74 -5.16
CA GLY A 91 0.91 2.38 -4.74
C GLY A 91 0.72 2.16 -3.26
N LEU A 92 -0.03 1.10 -2.89
CA LEU A 92 -0.27 0.73 -1.49
C LEU A 92 0.58 -0.51 -1.12
N SER A 93 1.28 -0.46 0.01
CA SER A 93 2.07 -1.59 0.53
C SER A 93 3.13 -2.05 -0.49
N MET A 94 3.14 -3.31 -0.92
CA MET A 94 3.98 -3.80 -2.02
C MET A 94 3.78 -2.97 -3.30
N GLY A 95 2.56 -2.49 -3.56
CA GLY A 95 2.29 -1.58 -4.67
C GLY A 95 3.09 -0.29 -4.60
N GLY A 96 3.38 0.20 -3.39
CA GLY A 96 4.29 1.33 -3.17
C GLY A 96 5.75 1.00 -3.51
N MET A 97 6.20 -0.24 -3.29
CA MET A 97 7.51 -0.70 -3.73
C MET A 97 7.61 -0.74 -5.27
N ILE A 98 6.55 -1.23 -5.91
CA ILE A 98 6.42 -1.22 -7.38
C ILE A 98 6.43 0.22 -7.92
N ALA A 99 5.68 1.11 -7.29
CA ALA A 99 5.58 2.51 -7.69
C ALA A 99 6.92 3.26 -7.54
N GLN A 100 7.74 2.94 -6.54
CA GLN A 100 9.11 3.45 -6.40
C GLN A 100 9.98 3.02 -7.59
N GLU A 101 9.97 1.73 -7.93
CA GLU A 101 10.73 1.22 -9.09
C GLU A 101 10.22 1.81 -10.40
N LEU A 102 8.91 2.01 -10.54
CA LEU A 102 8.31 2.66 -11.71
C LEU A 102 8.81 4.10 -11.85
N ALA A 103 8.80 4.88 -10.77
CA ALA A 103 9.25 6.26 -10.77
C ALA A 103 10.77 6.39 -11.03
N ILE A 104 11.57 5.43 -10.57
CA ILE A 104 13.02 5.40 -10.78
C ILE A 104 13.37 5.01 -12.23
N ARG A 105 12.71 3.99 -12.78
CA ARG A 105 13.07 3.40 -14.09
C ARG A 105 12.35 4.02 -15.27
N PHE A 106 11.16 4.56 -15.03
CA PHE A 106 10.28 5.13 -16.05
C PHE A 106 9.75 6.50 -15.62
N PRO A 107 10.62 7.47 -15.27
CA PRO A 107 10.21 8.77 -14.71
C PRO A 107 9.23 9.52 -15.60
N GLN A 108 9.32 9.36 -16.93
CA GLN A 108 8.41 9.96 -17.91
C GLN A 108 6.97 9.39 -17.83
N ARG A 109 6.75 8.25 -17.17
CA ARG A 109 5.43 7.64 -17.00
C ARG A 109 4.72 8.12 -15.73
N VAL A 110 5.42 8.80 -14.82
CA VAL A 110 4.91 9.19 -13.51
C VAL A 110 4.78 10.71 -13.41
N ARG A 111 3.54 11.20 -13.31
CA ARG A 111 3.25 12.62 -13.06
C ARG A 111 3.47 12.95 -11.59
N GLY A 112 2.64 12.42 -10.73
CA GLY A 112 2.76 12.51 -9.28
C GLY A 112 2.77 11.12 -8.68
N LEU A 113 3.53 10.93 -7.62
CA LEU A 113 3.72 9.64 -6.95
C LEU A 113 3.10 9.66 -5.57
N VAL A 114 2.23 8.69 -5.27
CA VAL A 114 1.66 8.48 -3.92
C VAL A 114 2.15 7.14 -3.39
N LEU A 115 2.84 7.17 -2.27
CA LEU A 115 3.41 6.00 -1.60
C LEU A 115 2.66 5.75 -0.28
N GLY A 116 1.80 4.73 -0.27
CA GLY A 116 0.93 4.40 0.85
C GLY A 116 1.37 3.19 1.64
N GLY A 117 1.53 3.29 2.99
CA GLY A 117 1.81 2.15 3.87
C GLY A 117 2.95 1.25 3.37
N THR A 118 4.05 1.82 2.91
CA THR A 118 5.11 1.10 2.18
C THR A 118 6.51 1.36 2.75
N SER A 119 7.49 0.66 2.20
CA SER A 119 8.89 0.68 2.65
C SER A 119 9.83 0.86 1.45
N PRO A 120 10.99 1.51 1.62
CA PRO A 120 12.04 1.52 0.61
C PRO A 120 12.82 0.20 0.53
N GLY A 121 12.59 -0.73 1.46
CA GLY A 121 13.43 -1.91 1.59
C GLY A 121 14.86 -1.61 2.03
N GLY A 122 15.76 -2.58 1.83
CA GLY A 122 17.16 -2.45 2.21
C GLY A 122 17.43 -2.55 3.72
N PRO A 123 18.71 -2.40 4.13
CA PRO A 123 19.14 -2.69 5.51
C PRO A 123 18.71 -1.64 6.54
N ARG A 124 18.33 -0.44 6.10
CA ARG A 124 17.90 0.66 6.99
C ARG A 124 16.39 0.77 7.13
N ALA A 125 15.63 0.04 6.33
CA ALA A 125 14.20 -0.03 6.47
C ALA A 125 13.84 -0.89 7.70
N THR A 126 12.84 -0.47 8.44
CA THR A 126 12.27 -1.32 9.49
C THR A 126 11.52 -2.47 8.79
N ARG A 127 12.00 -3.67 9.01
CA ARG A 127 11.41 -4.89 8.42
C ARG A 127 10.29 -5.40 9.33
N PRO A 128 9.25 -6.01 8.74
CA PRO A 128 8.32 -6.78 9.52
C PRO A 128 9.06 -7.87 10.32
N THR A 129 8.58 -8.17 11.51
CA THR A 129 9.11 -9.27 12.33
C THR A 129 8.86 -10.63 11.65
N LEU A 130 9.58 -11.66 12.08
CA LEU A 130 9.34 -13.03 11.59
C LEU A 130 7.90 -13.50 11.82
N THR A 131 7.29 -13.07 12.91
CA THR A 131 5.88 -13.36 13.21
C THR A 131 4.96 -12.71 12.18
N GLU A 132 5.21 -11.44 11.85
CA GLU A 132 4.47 -10.68 10.84
C GLU A 132 4.64 -11.28 9.45
N LEU A 133 5.86 -11.62 9.09
CA LEU A 133 6.15 -12.31 7.83
C LEU A 133 5.49 -13.69 7.76
N GLY A 134 5.51 -14.45 8.85
CA GLY A 134 4.84 -15.74 8.98
C GLY A 134 3.33 -15.63 8.85
N ALA A 135 2.74 -14.59 9.45
CA ALA A 135 1.32 -14.28 9.32
C ALA A 135 0.92 -13.93 7.88
N LEU A 136 1.69 -13.08 7.21
CA LEU A 136 1.49 -12.74 5.79
C LEU A 136 1.62 -13.97 4.88
N GLY A 137 2.67 -14.79 5.09
CA GLY A 137 2.88 -16.03 4.34
C GLY A 137 1.77 -17.06 4.60
N GLY A 138 1.36 -17.22 5.83
CA GLY A 138 0.25 -18.11 6.23
C GLY A 138 -1.10 -17.68 5.65
N ALA A 139 -1.36 -16.38 5.58
CA ALA A 139 -2.55 -15.84 4.92
C ALA A 139 -2.55 -16.15 3.43
N ALA A 140 -1.43 -15.92 2.78
CA ALA A 140 -1.29 -16.17 1.37
C ALA A 140 -1.37 -17.69 1.04
N ALA A 141 -0.77 -18.56 1.85
CA ALA A 141 -0.72 -20.00 1.62
C ALA A 141 -1.98 -20.75 2.12
N GLY A 142 -2.55 -20.34 3.25
CA GLY A 142 -3.66 -21.06 3.90
C GLY A 142 -5.04 -20.76 3.34
N GLY A 143 -5.12 -19.95 2.30
CA GLY A 143 -6.38 -19.53 1.71
C GLY A 143 -7.22 -18.67 2.67
N TRP A 144 -7.65 -17.57 2.18
CA TRP A 144 -8.67 -16.71 2.75
C TRP A 144 -9.97 -17.49 2.88
N ARG A 145 -10.12 -18.31 3.92
CA ARG A 145 -11.37 -19.01 4.16
C ARG A 145 -12.39 -18.03 4.72
N ASP A 146 -13.61 -18.15 4.26
CA ASP A 146 -14.73 -17.24 4.49
C ASP A 146 -14.89 -16.86 5.96
N GLY A 147 -14.94 -15.56 6.22
CA GLY A 147 -15.63 -14.93 7.35
C GLY A 147 -14.97 -14.96 8.73
N GLU A 148 -14.02 -15.84 9.03
CA GLU A 148 -13.54 -16.05 10.41
C GLU A 148 -12.12 -15.58 10.73
N ARG A 149 -11.41 -14.96 9.77
CA ARG A 149 -10.03 -14.53 10.07
C ARG A 149 -9.96 -13.08 10.51
N SER A 150 -10.30 -12.87 11.76
CA SER A 150 -10.14 -11.60 12.47
C SER A 150 -8.71 -11.06 12.43
N TRP A 151 -7.70 -11.93 12.38
CA TRP A 151 -6.29 -11.56 12.47
C TRP A 151 -5.79 -10.67 11.30
N LEU A 152 -6.22 -10.91 10.04
CA LEU A 152 -5.84 -9.99 8.95
C LEU A 152 -6.46 -8.61 9.16
N GLY A 153 -7.71 -8.56 9.62
CA GLY A 153 -8.35 -7.32 10.01
C GLY A 153 -7.57 -6.57 11.08
N GLU A 154 -6.95 -7.30 12.01
CA GLU A 154 -6.11 -6.71 13.07
C GLU A 154 -4.84 -6.03 12.54
N TRP A 155 -4.35 -6.49 11.40
CA TRP A 155 -3.15 -5.94 10.77
C TRP A 155 -3.46 -4.84 9.76
N VAL A 156 -4.56 -5.01 9.03
CA VAL A 156 -4.94 -4.13 7.93
C VAL A 156 -5.69 -2.90 8.42
N PHE A 157 -6.57 -3.07 9.42
CA PHE A 157 -7.41 -2.00 9.94
C PHE A 157 -7.03 -1.60 11.36
N SER A 158 -7.21 -0.32 11.69
CA SER A 158 -7.04 0.18 13.04
C SER A 158 -8.01 -0.49 14.02
N GLU A 159 -7.63 -0.60 15.29
CA GLU A 159 -8.49 -1.14 16.34
C GLU A 159 -9.79 -0.32 16.47
N ALA A 160 -9.68 1.00 16.41
CA ALA A 160 -10.82 1.90 16.48
C ALA A 160 -11.83 1.61 15.36
N PHE A 161 -11.37 1.49 14.12
CA PHE A 161 -12.24 1.20 12.98
C PHE A 161 -12.94 -0.15 13.12
N ARG A 162 -12.22 -1.20 13.52
CA ARG A 162 -12.78 -2.55 13.74
C ARG A 162 -13.84 -2.58 14.84
N ARG A 163 -13.63 -1.81 15.90
CA ARG A 163 -14.58 -1.70 17.01
C ARG A 163 -15.81 -0.88 16.66
N GLU A 164 -15.62 0.24 15.96
CA GLU A 164 -16.69 1.18 15.65
C GLU A 164 -17.51 0.78 14.43
N GLN A 165 -16.87 0.12 13.44
CA GLN A 165 -17.49 -0.29 12.19
C GLN A 165 -17.23 -1.78 11.85
N PRO A 166 -17.59 -2.73 12.73
CA PRO A 166 -17.22 -4.14 12.57
C PRO A 166 -17.82 -4.80 11.32
N GLN A 167 -19.02 -4.37 10.91
CA GLN A 167 -19.67 -4.90 9.70
C GLN A 167 -18.93 -4.42 8.45
N ARG A 168 -18.59 -3.13 8.39
CA ARG A 168 -17.85 -2.55 7.27
C ARG A 168 -16.44 -3.15 7.17
N ALA A 169 -15.76 -3.36 8.28
CA ALA A 169 -14.46 -4.03 8.28
C ALA A 169 -14.54 -5.44 7.67
N ARG A 170 -15.58 -6.22 8.02
CA ARG A 170 -15.81 -7.54 7.41
C ARG A 170 -16.14 -7.47 5.92
N GLU A 171 -16.93 -6.48 5.50
CA GLU A 171 -17.25 -6.28 4.07
C GLU A 171 -15.99 -5.94 3.27
N LEU A 172 -15.18 -5.02 3.77
CA LEU A 172 -13.92 -4.65 3.13
C LEU A 172 -12.95 -5.82 3.03
N LEU A 173 -12.85 -6.66 4.08
CA LEU A 173 -12.01 -7.86 4.05
C LEU A 173 -12.40 -8.85 2.94
N ARG A 174 -13.68 -8.90 2.53
CA ARG A 174 -14.09 -9.74 1.39
C ARG A 174 -13.44 -9.29 0.09
N HIS A 175 -13.20 -7.99 -0.10
CA HIS A 175 -12.49 -7.48 -1.29
C HIS A 175 -11.02 -7.93 -1.32
N PHE A 176 -10.36 -8.02 -0.17
CA PHE A 176 -9.01 -8.60 -0.09
C PHE A 176 -8.96 -10.07 -0.50
N GLY A 177 -10.03 -10.83 -0.26
CA GLY A 177 -10.14 -12.25 -0.60
C GLY A 177 -10.63 -12.54 -2.02
N ARG A 178 -11.07 -11.52 -2.78
CA ARG A 178 -11.52 -11.70 -4.17
C ARG A 178 -10.35 -12.01 -5.08
N HIS A 179 -10.55 -12.96 -5.99
CA HIS A 179 -9.56 -13.30 -7.01
C HIS A 179 -8.16 -13.55 -6.44
N ARG A 180 -7.98 -14.68 -5.81
CA ARG A 180 -6.74 -15.05 -5.09
C ARG A 180 -5.52 -15.12 -6.00
N ALA A 181 -4.35 -14.84 -5.43
CA ALA A 181 -3.09 -15.13 -6.07
C ALA A 181 -2.87 -16.64 -6.22
N THR A 182 -2.18 -17.04 -7.27
CA THR A 182 -1.73 -18.42 -7.43
C THR A 182 -0.58 -18.71 -6.45
N PRO A 183 -0.32 -19.99 -6.08
CA PRO A 183 0.84 -20.32 -5.24
C PRO A 183 2.17 -19.80 -5.82
N GLN A 184 2.32 -19.86 -7.14
CA GLN A 184 3.48 -19.31 -7.85
C GLN A 184 3.55 -17.78 -7.71
N GLY A 185 2.41 -17.10 -7.80
CA GLY A 185 2.29 -15.65 -7.59
C GLY A 185 2.63 -15.24 -6.16
N VAL A 186 2.15 -15.99 -5.16
CA VAL A 186 2.52 -15.78 -3.75
C VAL A 186 4.03 -15.84 -3.57
N TRP A 187 4.65 -16.88 -4.11
CA TRP A 187 6.09 -17.08 -4.01
C TRP A 187 6.87 -15.97 -4.73
N ALA A 188 6.44 -15.60 -5.93
CA ALA A 188 7.05 -14.54 -6.72
C ALA A 188 6.98 -13.18 -6.02
N HIS A 189 5.82 -12.82 -5.46
CA HIS A 189 5.64 -11.56 -4.72
C HIS A 189 6.46 -11.54 -3.42
N TRP A 190 6.52 -12.68 -2.71
CA TRP A 190 7.35 -12.81 -1.52
C TRP A 190 8.82 -12.53 -1.84
N TRP A 191 9.34 -13.21 -2.87
CA TRP A 191 10.71 -13.05 -3.31
C TRP A 191 10.99 -11.59 -3.69
N ALA A 192 10.14 -11.01 -4.53
CA ALA A 192 10.27 -9.62 -4.92
C ALA A 192 10.29 -8.66 -3.73
N SER A 193 9.42 -8.89 -2.71
CA SER A 193 9.32 -8.04 -1.52
C SER A 193 10.56 -8.14 -0.62
N VAL A 194 11.09 -9.36 -0.41
CA VAL A 194 12.26 -9.61 0.44
C VAL A 194 13.53 -8.97 -0.13
N TYR A 195 13.68 -8.99 -1.46
CA TYR A 195 14.85 -8.44 -2.14
C TYR A 195 14.67 -7.00 -2.62
N HIS A 196 13.55 -6.39 -2.28
CA HIS A 196 13.33 -4.97 -2.60
C HIS A 196 14.32 -4.08 -1.86
N ASP A 197 15.01 -3.21 -2.59
CA ASP A 197 15.86 -2.15 -2.05
C ASP A 197 15.95 -0.99 -3.06
N THR A 198 15.28 0.10 -2.75
CA THR A 198 15.37 1.36 -3.48
C THR A 198 16.08 2.46 -2.70
N LEU A 199 16.50 2.18 -1.46
CA LEU A 199 16.94 3.20 -0.52
C LEU A 199 18.04 4.11 -1.06
N SER A 200 19.04 3.55 -1.72
CA SER A 200 20.14 4.32 -2.32
C SER A 200 19.72 5.08 -3.59
N ARG A 201 18.61 4.71 -4.21
CA ARG A 201 18.10 5.25 -5.47
C ARG A 201 16.92 6.21 -5.31
N LEU A 202 16.35 6.36 -4.10
CA LEU A 202 15.22 7.26 -3.85
C LEU A 202 15.51 8.71 -4.27
N GLY A 203 16.77 9.14 -4.16
CA GLY A 203 17.22 10.46 -4.61
C GLY A 203 17.09 10.71 -6.12
N SER A 204 16.88 9.67 -6.94
CA SER A 204 16.66 9.79 -8.38
C SER A 204 15.19 9.93 -8.77
N ILE A 205 14.24 9.81 -7.83
CA ILE A 205 12.82 10.02 -8.09
C ILE A 205 12.60 11.49 -8.42
N GLN A 206 12.10 11.76 -9.63
CA GLN A 206 11.85 13.10 -10.16
C GLN A 206 10.41 13.57 -9.91
N ALA A 207 9.47 12.63 -9.83
CA ALA A 207 8.07 12.93 -9.60
C ALA A 207 7.84 13.54 -8.22
N PRO A 208 7.06 14.62 -8.10
CA PRO A 208 6.55 15.07 -6.81
C PRO A 208 5.90 13.89 -6.09
N THR A 209 6.21 13.74 -4.82
CA THR A 209 5.81 12.55 -4.07
C THR A 209 5.01 12.90 -2.82
N LEU A 210 3.86 12.25 -2.64
CA LEU A 210 3.10 12.25 -1.41
C LEU A 210 3.29 10.89 -0.72
N VAL A 211 3.92 10.90 0.46
CA VAL A 211 4.01 9.71 1.30
C VAL A 211 2.85 9.73 2.28
N MET A 212 1.86 8.87 2.07
CA MET A 212 0.68 8.74 2.94
C MET A 212 0.80 7.52 3.84
N HIS A 213 0.45 7.67 5.12
CA HIS A 213 0.58 6.57 6.07
C HIS A 213 -0.49 6.63 7.15
N GLY A 214 -1.10 5.51 7.49
CA GLY A 214 -2.01 5.43 8.62
C GLY A 214 -1.26 5.53 9.95
N GLU A 215 -1.73 6.37 10.87
CA GLU A 215 -1.08 6.55 12.18
C GLU A 215 -0.96 5.24 12.97
N CYS A 216 -1.98 4.37 12.83
CA CYS A 216 -2.11 3.09 13.52
C CYS A 216 -1.75 1.89 12.62
N ASP A 217 -0.92 2.09 11.58
CA ASP A 217 -0.49 1.00 10.70
C ASP A 217 0.35 -0.02 11.45
N ALA A 218 -0.20 -1.21 11.64
CA ALA A 218 0.46 -2.33 12.31
C ALA A 218 1.30 -3.20 11.37
N MET A 219 1.14 -3.04 10.03
CA MET A 219 1.88 -3.83 9.04
C MET A 219 3.17 -3.17 8.59
N ALA A 220 3.12 -1.86 8.36
CA ALA A 220 4.27 -1.09 7.89
C ALA A 220 4.64 -0.04 8.93
N PRO A 221 5.80 -0.14 9.58
CA PRO A 221 6.24 0.85 10.55
C PRO A 221 6.33 2.26 9.96
N ILE A 222 5.77 3.25 10.64
CA ILE A 222 5.75 4.67 10.22
C ILE A 222 7.15 5.25 9.99
N SER A 223 8.19 4.64 10.59
CA SER A 223 9.59 4.97 10.35
C SER A 223 9.99 4.85 8.88
N ASN A 224 9.39 3.90 8.15
CA ASN A 224 9.62 3.73 6.71
C ASN A 224 9.03 4.90 5.91
N ALA A 225 7.84 5.39 6.27
CA ALA A 225 7.25 6.57 5.63
C ALA A 225 8.12 7.82 5.85
N ARG A 226 8.63 8.02 7.07
CA ARG A 226 9.56 9.10 7.37
C ARG A 226 10.87 8.97 6.60
N LEU A 227 11.38 7.76 6.44
CA LEU A 227 12.60 7.49 5.68
C LEU A 227 12.39 7.79 4.18
N LEU A 228 11.26 7.40 3.59
CA LEU A 228 10.90 7.74 2.21
C LEU A 228 10.82 9.25 2.01
N ALA A 229 10.06 9.94 2.86
CA ALA A 229 9.89 11.39 2.77
C ALA A 229 11.23 12.15 2.95
N ALA A 230 12.13 11.65 3.79
CA ALA A 230 13.43 12.27 3.98
C ALA A 230 14.43 12.04 2.83
N ARG A 231 14.21 11.00 1.99
CA ARG A 231 15.16 10.60 0.94
C ARG A 231 14.71 10.97 -0.47
N ILE A 232 13.42 11.12 -0.70
CA ILE A 232 12.90 11.56 -1.99
C ILE A 232 12.95 13.10 -2.04
N PRO A 233 13.55 13.70 -3.08
CA PRO A 233 13.84 15.15 -3.12
C PRO A 233 12.63 16.07 -2.98
N ASP A 234 11.51 15.71 -3.63
CA ASP A 234 10.26 16.50 -3.61
C ASP A 234 9.14 15.67 -2.98
N ALA A 235 9.31 15.31 -1.70
CA ALA A 235 8.34 14.50 -0.96
C ALA A 235 7.70 15.27 0.20
N GLU A 236 6.40 15.07 0.36
CA GLU A 236 5.61 15.49 1.52
C GLU A 236 5.13 14.26 2.29
N LEU A 237 5.19 14.31 3.62
CA LEU A 237 4.67 13.26 4.48
C LEU A 237 3.28 13.65 5.00
N CYS A 238 2.31 12.77 4.78
CA CYS A 238 0.95 12.91 5.27
C CYS A 238 0.60 11.70 6.15
N ILE A 239 0.30 11.94 7.42
CA ILE A 239 -0.19 10.91 8.33
C ILE A 239 -1.70 11.02 8.41
N VAL A 240 -2.40 9.90 8.17
CA VAL A 240 -3.87 9.81 8.28
C VAL A 240 -4.21 9.42 9.72
N PRO A 241 -4.80 10.34 10.51
CA PRO A 241 -5.00 10.10 11.93
C PRO A 241 -5.91 8.92 12.22
N GLY A 242 -5.53 8.08 13.18
CA GLY A 242 -6.30 6.94 13.66
C GLY A 242 -6.55 5.83 12.65
N ALA A 243 -6.01 5.93 11.42
CA ALA A 243 -6.18 4.91 10.39
C ALA A 243 -5.08 3.84 10.44
N GLY A 244 -5.41 2.61 10.04
CA GLY A 244 -4.47 1.50 9.90
C GLY A 244 -3.80 1.45 8.52
N HIS A 245 -3.32 0.26 8.16
CA HIS A 245 -2.63 0.02 6.89
C HIS A 245 -3.48 0.35 5.67
N ALA A 246 -4.75 -0.04 5.69
CA ALA A 246 -5.70 0.25 4.61
C ALA A 246 -6.41 1.61 4.80
N TYR A 247 -5.67 2.66 5.14
CA TYR A 247 -6.20 3.99 5.41
C TYR A 247 -7.17 4.50 4.32
N MET A 248 -6.92 4.17 3.05
CA MET A 248 -7.80 4.53 1.93
C MET A 248 -9.20 3.92 2.04
N LEU A 249 -9.31 2.74 2.65
CA LEU A 249 -10.58 2.04 2.86
C LEU A 249 -11.26 2.43 4.17
N GLU A 250 -10.47 2.71 5.20
CA GLU A 250 -10.99 3.17 6.50
C GLU A 250 -11.49 4.61 6.45
N ARG A 251 -10.74 5.49 5.78
CA ARG A 251 -10.95 6.93 5.70
C ARG A 251 -10.99 7.39 4.23
N PRO A 252 -11.91 6.86 3.40
CA PRO A 252 -11.86 7.08 1.95
C PRO A 252 -11.98 8.55 1.57
N ARG A 253 -12.94 9.28 2.14
CA ARG A 253 -13.15 10.71 1.83
C ARG A 253 -11.99 11.58 2.30
N GLU A 254 -11.43 11.29 3.47
CA GLU A 254 -10.29 12.02 4.03
C GLU A 254 -9.04 11.78 3.18
N SER A 255 -8.73 10.53 2.87
CA SER A 255 -7.58 10.16 2.03
C SER A 255 -7.67 10.75 0.63
N PHE A 256 -8.87 10.75 0.05
CA PHE A 256 -9.13 11.36 -1.25
C PHE A 256 -8.94 12.88 -1.21
N ALA A 257 -9.50 13.55 -0.19
CA ALA A 257 -9.37 15.00 -0.03
C ALA A 257 -7.90 15.42 0.15
N LEU A 258 -7.12 14.67 0.94
CA LEU A 258 -5.69 14.91 1.13
C LEU A 258 -4.90 14.77 -0.19
N LEU A 259 -5.21 13.77 -1.00
CA LEU A 259 -4.62 13.59 -2.33
C LEU A 259 -4.96 14.77 -3.25
N CYS A 260 -6.24 15.15 -3.31
CA CYS A 260 -6.72 16.24 -4.15
C CYS A 260 -6.09 17.58 -3.75
N ASP A 261 -6.08 17.91 -2.47
CA ASP A 261 -5.45 19.12 -1.94
C ASP A 261 -3.96 19.17 -2.27
N TRP A 262 -3.26 18.05 -2.14
CA TRP A 262 -1.85 17.97 -2.49
C TRP A 262 -1.60 18.23 -3.98
N LEU A 263 -2.42 17.68 -4.87
CA LEU A 263 -2.32 17.92 -6.31
C LEU A 263 -2.66 19.36 -6.67
N ASP A 264 -3.74 19.91 -6.09
CA ASP A 264 -4.19 21.29 -6.38
C ASP A 264 -3.15 22.33 -6.00
N ARG A 265 -2.46 22.15 -4.86
CA ARG A 265 -1.36 23.01 -4.43
C ARG A 265 -0.17 22.98 -5.38
N ARG A 266 0.00 21.92 -6.14
CA ARG A 266 1.12 21.75 -7.09
C ARG A 266 0.81 22.23 -8.50
N GLY A 267 -0.45 22.33 -8.86
CA GLY A 267 -0.88 22.65 -10.22
C GLY A 267 -0.46 21.56 -11.22
N PRO A 268 -0.50 21.86 -12.53
CA PRO A 268 -0.16 20.88 -13.57
C PRO A 268 1.24 20.29 -13.40
N ILE A 269 1.32 18.97 -13.33
CA ILE A 269 2.59 18.26 -13.14
C ILE A 269 3.05 17.67 -14.48
N GLN A 270 4.25 18.07 -14.93
CA GLN A 270 4.90 17.50 -16.11
C GLN A 270 5.77 16.30 -15.70
N PRO A 271 5.59 15.11 -16.29
CA PRO A 271 6.39 13.94 -15.97
C PRO A 271 7.85 14.13 -16.41
N GLY A 272 8.79 13.58 -15.63
CA GLY A 272 10.21 13.57 -15.96
C GLY A 272 10.93 14.93 -15.91
N ALA A 273 10.28 16.00 -15.50
CA ALA A 273 10.92 17.29 -15.36
C ALA A 273 11.65 17.39 -14.01
N PRO A 274 12.98 17.63 -13.96
CA PRO A 274 13.68 17.84 -12.71
C PRO A 274 13.16 19.12 -12.04
N ARG A 275 12.63 19.01 -10.83
CA ARG A 275 12.20 20.16 -10.03
C ARG A 275 13.30 20.59 -9.07
N SER A 276 13.47 21.91 -8.91
CA SER A 276 14.32 22.46 -7.88
C SER A 276 13.84 21.98 -6.50
N ARG A 277 14.78 21.69 -5.61
CA ARG A 277 14.48 21.41 -4.20
C ARG A 277 13.64 22.54 -3.61
N ALA A 278 12.33 22.42 -3.67
CA ALA A 278 11.45 23.20 -2.81
C ALA A 278 11.75 22.73 -1.38
N ALA A 279 11.98 23.67 -0.48
CA ALA A 279 12.27 23.36 0.92
C ALA A 279 11.20 22.38 1.42
N ALA A 280 11.63 21.20 1.84
CA ALA A 280 10.76 20.17 2.37
C ALA A 280 9.97 20.77 3.56
N ARG A 281 8.71 21.12 3.34
CA ARG A 281 7.81 21.53 4.41
C ARG A 281 7.35 20.25 5.11
N THR A 282 7.99 19.97 6.23
CA THR A 282 7.64 18.88 7.14
C THR A 282 6.50 19.23 8.09
N GLU A 283 5.67 20.22 7.77
CA GLU A 283 4.46 20.46 8.55
C GLU A 283 3.40 19.40 8.21
N PRO A 284 2.84 18.70 9.21
CA PRO A 284 1.80 17.71 8.95
C PRO A 284 0.57 18.41 8.34
N LEU A 285 0.12 17.93 7.19
CA LEU A 285 -1.06 18.39 6.43
C LEU A 285 -2.36 18.45 7.29
N THR A 286 -2.40 17.76 8.42
CA THR A 286 -3.49 17.76 9.39
C THR A 286 -3.87 19.15 9.90
N ARG A 287 -3.00 20.17 9.78
CA ARG A 287 -3.28 21.54 10.21
C ARG A 287 -4.10 22.35 9.20
N ALA A 288 -4.10 21.96 7.92
CA ALA A 288 -4.75 22.74 6.86
C ALA A 288 -6.26 22.51 6.74
N LEU A 289 -6.77 21.37 7.21
CA LEU A 289 -8.18 20.98 7.00
C LEU A 289 -9.13 21.35 8.16
N GLY A 290 -8.65 22.07 9.20
CA GLY A 290 -9.51 22.51 10.32
C GLY A 290 -10.18 21.34 11.08
N LEU A 291 -9.69 20.13 10.97
CA LEU A 291 -10.24 18.97 11.67
C LEU A 291 -9.92 19.08 13.17
N PRO A 292 -10.90 18.88 14.08
CA PRO A 292 -10.65 18.97 15.51
C PRO A 292 -9.63 17.90 15.92
N ILE A 293 -8.51 18.36 16.46
CA ILE A 293 -7.52 17.50 17.09
C ILE A 293 -8.17 16.88 18.32
N GLY A 294 -8.61 15.63 18.20
CA GLY A 294 -9.02 14.85 19.37
C GLY A 294 -7.87 14.82 20.37
N ALA A 295 -8.09 15.35 21.56
CA ALA A 295 -7.09 15.42 22.61
C ALA A 295 -6.50 14.01 22.88
N ALA A 296 -5.27 13.79 22.41
CA ALA A 296 -4.50 12.62 22.77
C ALA A 296 -4.20 12.70 24.26
N ARG A 297 -4.89 11.90 25.05
CA ARG A 297 -4.48 11.61 26.44
C ARG A 297 -3.21 10.78 26.37
N THR A 298 -2.16 11.39 26.86
CA THR A 298 -0.83 10.86 27.08
C THR A 298 -0.82 9.54 27.85
N GLY A 299 -0.02 8.60 27.34
CA GLY A 299 0.87 7.77 28.15
C GLY A 299 0.29 6.55 28.81
N ALA A 300 0.54 5.40 28.22
CA ALA A 300 0.92 4.22 29.00
C ALA A 300 1.90 3.39 28.16
N SER A 301 3.05 3.20 28.75
CA SER A 301 4.19 2.42 28.26
C SER A 301 3.77 0.98 27.90
N LEU A 302 3.93 0.58 26.66
CA LEU A 302 3.70 -0.78 26.14
C LEU A 302 4.89 -1.72 26.40
N ALA A 303 5.60 -1.55 27.50
CA ALA A 303 6.72 -2.41 27.89
C ALA A 303 6.34 -3.58 28.84
N GLY A 304 5.06 -3.79 29.16
CA GLY A 304 4.63 -4.70 30.21
C GLY A 304 3.78 -5.91 29.82
N LEU A 305 3.50 -6.18 28.55
CA LEU A 305 2.45 -7.14 28.20
C LEU A 305 2.87 -8.41 27.45
N THR A 306 4.15 -8.73 27.37
CA THR A 306 4.63 -9.88 26.57
C THR A 306 5.16 -11.08 27.36
N LEU A 307 5.21 -11.08 28.69
CA LEU A 307 5.79 -12.21 29.46
C LEU A 307 4.83 -12.98 30.37
N ASP A 308 3.65 -12.47 30.65
CA ASP A 308 2.73 -13.16 31.62
C ASP A 308 1.73 -14.14 31.00
N LYS A 309 1.53 -14.12 29.68
CA LYS A 309 0.59 -15.06 29.01
C LYS A 309 1.19 -16.39 28.60
N LEU A 310 2.49 -16.61 28.77
CA LEU A 310 3.18 -17.87 28.44
C LEU A 310 3.50 -18.74 29.68
N ARG A 311 3.21 -18.27 30.89
CA ARG A 311 3.48 -19.05 32.15
C ARG A 311 2.25 -19.71 32.79
N GLY A 312 1.09 -19.65 32.16
CA GLY A 312 -0.18 -20.10 32.74
C GLY A 312 -0.73 -21.45 32.24
N ARG A 313 0.08 -22.31 31.62
CA ARG A 313 -0.37 -23.67 31.26
C ARG A 313 0.71 -24.69 31.47
N ASP A 314 0.99 -24.98 32.74
CA ASP A 314 1.57 -26.25 33.18
C ASP A 314 1.50 -26.33 34.69
N ARG A 315 0.40 -26.86 35.24
CA ARG A 315 0.26 -27.49 36.57
C ARG A 315 -1.19 -27.93 36.71
N HIS A 316 -1.45 -29.16 36.33
CA HIS A 316 -2.33 -30.10 37.03
C HIS A 316 -2.34 -31.43 36.26
N VAL A 317 -1.35 -32.26 36.56
CA VAL A 317 -1.48 -33.71 36.60
C VAL A 317 -0.53 -34.14 37.70
N ALA A 318 -1.06 -34.44 38.82
CA ALA A 318 -0.46 -35.36 39.78
C ALA A 318 -1.53 -35.86 40.76
N THR A 319 -1.68 -37.17 40.69
CA THR A 319 -1.91 -38.11 41.79
C THR A 319 -3.28 -38.12 42.44
N ASP A 320 -3.99 -39.22 42.19
CA ASP A 320 -4.40 -40.11 43.32
C ASP A 320 -4.91 -41.42 42.73
N GLY A 321 -4.44 -42.56 43.36
CA GLY A 321 -4.97 -43.91 43.26
C GLY A 321 -4.09 -44.90 42.57
#